data_d14de91ad455e2fe0ae0ed02ed7e3768
#
_entry.id   d14de91ad455e2fe0ae0ed02ed7e3768
#
_cell.length_a   1.000
_cell.length_b   1.000
_cell.length_c   1.000
_cell.angle_alpha   90.00
_cell.angle_beta   90.00
_cell.angle_gamma   90.00
#
_symmetry.space_group_name_H-M   'P 1'
#
loop_
_entity.id
_entity.type
_entity.pdbx_description
1 polymer ?
#
loop_
_entity_poly.entity_id
_entity_poly.type
_entity_poly.pdbx_seq_one_letter_code
_entity_poly.pdbx_strand_id
1 'polypeptide(L)'
;APYKLAERFHEYFDKILIDAPCSGEGMFRKSASMITAWENNGNQLFADLQRSILDQVVTMLKPGGMLLYSTCTFAPLENEQSIEYLLSLDDRLELVDFHPYEGFDHGHPEWGNTGNETLKRCARLWPHKIEGEGHFVCLVKKQGDRDNRANYGDYPVKRAKLPDSVTEFLSHTTHEFHPERFEISGDKLYYIPESFPTVRGLRILRCGLYVGEIKKNRFEPSQSLAMALTKKEFDNCLDLPADDAKVIKYLKGETIDFDDASVKNGYVLVCVDGYPLGFGKANQGVLKNKYLPGWRLMS
;
A
#
# COMPACT_ATOMS: atom_id res chain seq x y z
N ALA A 1 -3.87 -14.30 -11.63
CA ALA A 1 -2.52 -14.73 -11.93
C ALA A 1 -1.73 -13.57 -12.54
N PRO A 2 -0.45 -13.37 -12.22
CA PRO A 2 0.35 -12.22 -12.67
C PRO A 2 0.39 -12.04 -14.19
N TYR A 3 0.41 -13.13 -14.97
CA TYR A 3 0.46 -13.07 -16.44
C TYR A 3 -0.69 -12.26 -17.07
N LYS A 4 -1.92 -12.32 -16.49
CA LYS A 4 -3.06 -11.53 -17.00
C LYS A 4 -2.88 -10.03 -16.79
N LEU A 5 -2.10 -9.66 -15.77
CA LEU A 5 -1.73 -8.27 -15.53
C LEU A 5 -0.64 -7.84 -16.53
N ALA A 6 0.37 -8.67 -16.75
CA ALA A 6 1.46 -8.39 -17.66
C ALA A 6 0.99 -8.19 -19.12
N GLU A 7 0.05 -9.03 -19.60
CA GLU A 7 -0.59 -8.86 -20.92
C GLU A 7 -1.32 -7.50 -21.07
N ARG A 8 -1.80 -6.94 -19.95
CA ARG A 8 -2.61 -5.72 -19.95
C ARG A 8 -1.81 -4.48 -19.70
N PHE A 9 -0.81 -4.54 -18.80
CA PHE A 9 -0.09 -3.41 -18.24
C PHE A 9 1.40 -3.43 -18.62
N HIS A 10 1.70 -3.59 -19.91
CA HIS A 10 3.07 -3.54 -20.40
C HIS A 10 3.67 -2.14 -20.19
N GLU A 11 4.83 -2.08 -19.48
CA GLU A 11 5.52 -0.83 -19.13
C GLU A 11 4.60 0.26 -18.52
N TYR A 12 3.67 -0.17 -17.65
CA TYR A 12 2.64 0.71 -17.10
C TYR A 12 3.00 1.30 -15.74
N PHE A 13 3.59 0.50 -14.84
CA PHE A 13 3.76 0.91 -13.45
C PHE A 13 5.05 1.68 -13.23
N ASP A 14 4.96 2.84 -12.58
CA ASP A 14 6.11 3.63 -12.14
C ASP A 14 6.83 2.99 -10.96
N LYS A 15 6.08 2.30 -10.09
CA LYS A 15 6.60 1.62 -8.91
C LYS A 15 5.90 0.28 -8.73
N ILE A 16 6.69 -0.76 -8.47
CA ILE A 16 6.19 -2.10 -8.16
C ILE A 16 6.80 -2.56 -6.83
N LEU A 17 5.97 -3.10 -5.95
CA LEU A 17 6.38 -3.78 -4.74
C LEU A 17 6.08 -5.27 -4.89
N ILE A 18 7.07 -6.11 -4.66
CA ILE A 18 6.93 -7.56 -4.56
C ILE A 18 7.25 -7.97 -3.13
N ASP A 19 6.22 -8.26 -2.36
CA ASP A 19 6.33 -9.02 -1.13
C ASP A 19 6.23 -10.50 -1.53
N ALA A 20 7.40 -11.10 -1.79
CA ALA A 20 7.44 -12.37 -2.50
C ALA A 20 7.00 -13.53 -1.62
N PRO A 21 6.16 -14.45 -2.14
CA PRO A 21 5.94 -15.72 -1.45
C PRO A 21 7.28 -16.42 -1.26
N CYS A 22 7.62 -16.78 -0.05
CA CYS A 22 8.92 -17.33 0.30
C CYS A 22 8.81 -18.42 1.36
N SER A 23 9.91 -19.15 1.58
CA SER A 23 9.98 -20.23 2.57
C SER A 23 9.81 -19.76 4.02
N GLY A 24 9.99 -18.45 4.28
CA GLY A 24 9.61 -17.83 5.55
C GLY A 24 10.53 -18.12 6.74
N GLU A 25 11.78 -18.47 6.52
CA GLU A 25 12.75 -18.83 7.57
C GLU A 25 12.90 -17.72 8.63
N GLY A 26 12.84 -16.45 8.24
CA GLY A 26 12.88 -15.30 9.14
C GLY A 26 11.70 -15.21 10.09
N MET A 27 10.61 -15.94 9.82
CA MET A 27 9.37 -15.93 10.61
C MET A 27 9.21 -17.14 11.55
N PHE A 28 10.18 -18.05 11.61
CA PHE A 28 10.09 -19.29 12.40
C PHE A 28 9.82 -19.02 13.88
N ARG A 29 10.37 -17.94 14.44
CA ARG A 29 10.11 -17.57 15.84
C ARG A 29 8.66 -17.16 16.09
N LYS A 30 7.98 -16.63 15.06
CA LYS A 30 6.61 -16.11 15.17
C LYS A 30 5.57 -17.21 15.00
N SER A 31 5.85 -18.24 14.20
CA SER A 31 4.89 -19.29 13.90
C SER A 31 5.56 -20.64 13.62
N ALA A 32 5.32 -21.62 14.50
CA ALA A 32 5.81 -22.98 14.33
C ALA A 32 5.25 -23.66 13.05
N SER A 33 4.08 -23.24 12.55
CA SER A 33 3.52 -23.78 11.31
C SER A 33 4.38 -23.44 10.08
N MET A 34 5.18 -22.38 10.14
CA MET A 34 6.11 -22.03 9.06
C MET A 34 7.23 -23.04 8.93
N ILE A 35 7.70 -23.60 10.05
CA ILE A 35 8.74 -24.67 10.07
C ILE A 35 8.20 -25.91 9.32
N THR A 36 7.01 -26.35 9.67
CA THR A 36 6.37 -27.52 9.01
C THR A 36 6.14 -27.27 7.51
N ALA A 37 5.75 -26.05 7.14
CA ALA A 37 5.59 -25.67 5.73
C ALA A 37 6.92 -25.70 4.97
N TRP A 38 7.99 -25.23 5.60
CA TRP A 38 9.33 -25.25 5.06
C TRP A 38 9.88 -26.68 4.88
N GLU A 39 9.71 -27.55 5.89
CA GLU A 39 10.11 -28.96 5.84
C GLU A 39 9.40 -29.72 4.70
N ASN A 40 8.15 -29.40 4.43
CA ASN A 40 7.36 -30.06 3.38
C ASN A 40 7.67 -29.55 1.96
N ASN A 41 7.96 -28.26 1.79
CA ASN A 41 8.04 -27.62 0.48
C ASN A 41 9.47 -27.27 0.06
N GLY A 42 10.36 -26.99 1.03
CA GLY A 42 11.72 -26.51 0.78
C GLY A 42 11.75 -25.11 0.12
N ASN A 43 12.96 -24.66 -0.18
CA ASN A 43 13.17 -23.34 -0.79
C ASN A 43 12.95 -23.35 -2.31
N GLN A 44 13.15 -24.50 -2.99
CA GLN A 44 13.08 -24.59 -4.47
C GLN A 44 11.70 -24.23 -5.00
N LEU A 45 10.63 -24.71 -4.37
CA LEU A 45 9.26 -24.40 -4.77
C LEU A 45 9.01 -22.88 -4.80
N PHE A 46 9.48 -22.19 -3.75
CA PHE A 46 9.30 -20.73 -3.66
C PHE A 46 10.18 -19.98 -4.64
N ALA A 47 11.42 -20.41 -4.87
CA ALA A 47 12.29 -19.82 -5.87
C ALA A 47 11.69 -19.90 -7.29
N ASP A 48 11.10 -21.04 -7.65
CA ASP A 48 10.44 -21.22 -8.94
C ASP A 48 9.20 -20.32 -9.07
N LEU A 49 8.42 -20.20 -8.01
CA LEU A 49 7.26 -19.29 -7.96
C LEU A 49 7.69 -17.83 -8.09
N GLN A 50 8.75 -17.43 -7.38
CA GLN A 50 9.32 -16.09 -7.45
C GLN A 50 9.79 -15.77 -8.87
N ARG A 51 10.52 -16.66 -9.54
CA ARG A 51 10.95 -16.48 -10.93
C ARG A 51 9.77 -16.26 -11.86
N SER A 52 8.70 -17.05 -11.72
CA SER A 52 7.47 -16.89 -12.52
C SER A 52 6.79 -15.52 -12.29
N ILE A 53 6.92 -14.93 -11.12
CA ILE A 53 6.43 -13.58 -10.81
C ILE A 53 7.36 -12.54 -11.44
N LEU A 54 8.68 -12.69 -11.31
CA LEU A 54 9.69 -11.78 -11.83
C LEU A 54 9.60 -11.66 -13.35
N ASP A 55 9.40 -12.76 -14.08
CA ASP A 55 9.17 -12.78 -15.54
C ASP A 55 8.06 -11.82 -15.96
N GLN A 56 6.98 -11.76 -15.18
CA GLN A 56 5.85 -10.91 -15.50
C GLN A 56 6.07 -9.45 -15.08
N VAL A 57 6.70 -9.26 -13.94
CA VAL A 57 6.86 -7.93 -13.34
C VAL A 57 7.80 -7.04 -14.16
N VAL A 58 8.88 -7.61 -14.72
CA VAL A 58 9.82 -6.87 -15.56
C VAL A 58 9.12 -6.22 -16.77
N THR A 59 8.15 -6.94 -17.36
CA THR A 59 7.38 -6.42 -18.50
C THR A 59 6.42 -5.30 -18.12
N MET A 60 5.97 -5.28 -16.85
CA MET A 60 5.03 -4.27 -16.35
C MET A 60 5.70 -3.00 -15.84
N LEU A 61 6.99 -3.05 -15.51
CA LEU A 61 7.74 -1.90 -14.99
C LEU A 61 8.08 -0.94 -16.13
N LYS A 62 7.72 0.32 -15.99
CA LYS A 62 8.09 1.40 -16.92
C LYS A 62 9.60 1.60 -16.98
N PRO A 63 10.15 2.05 -18.13
CA PRO A 63 11.44 2.72 -18.16
C PRO A 63 11.45 3.91 -17.17
N GLY A 64 12.53 4.08 -16.42
CA GLY A 64 12.62 5.04 -15.31
C GLY A 64 11.86 4.65 -14.05
N GLY A 65 11.15 3.51 -14.05
CA GLY A 65 10.42 2.99 -12.90
C GLY A 65 11.30 2.26 -11.89
N MET A 66 10.74 1.99 -10.71
CA MET A 66 11.44 1.33 -9.60
C MET A 66 10.66 0.10 -9.11
N LEU A 67 11.39 -0.95 -8.78
CA LEU A 67 10.87 -2.19 -8.22
C LEU A 67 11.54 -2.46 -6.89
N LEU A 68 10.74 -2.68 -5.85
CA LEU A 68 11.19 -3.19 -4.56
C LEU A 68 10.82 -4.67 -4.46
N TYR A 69 11.83 -5.51 -4.25
CA TYR A 69 11.66 -6.93 -3.98
C TYR A 69 11.97 -7.21 -2.52
N SER A 70 11.11 -7.96 -1.84
CA SER A 70 11.35 -8.37 -0.45
C SER A 70 10.93 -9.82 -0.22
N THR A 71 11.62 -10.46 0.73
CA THR A 71 11.30 -11.78 1.28
C THR A 71 11.48 -11.78 2.80
N CYS A 72 10.87 -12.73 3.47
CA CYS A 72 11.14 -13.02 4.89
C CYS A 72 11.92 -14.34 5.06
N THR A 73 12.81 -14.67 4.13
CA THR A 73 13.68 -15.86 4.20
C THR A 73 15.16 -15.48 4.23
N PHE A 74 16.00 -16.40 4.68
CA PHE A 74 17.46 -16.25 4.64
C PHE A 74 18.11 -16.98 3.45
N ALA A 75 17.35 -17.79 2.71
CA ALA A 75 17.85 -18.64 1.64
C ALA A 75 18.45 -17.83 0.47
N PRO A 76 19.71 -18.01 0.11
CA PRO A 76 20.32 -17.33 -1.04
C PRO A 76 19.60 -17.62 -2.36
N LEU A 77 19.04 -18.83 -2.52
CA LEU A 77 18.28 -19.26 -3.67
C LEU A 77 17.07 -18.34 -3.97
N GLU A 78 16.43 -17.86 -2.91
CA GLU A 78 15.25 -16.98 -2.97
C GLU A 78 15.62 -15.48 -2.92
N ASN A 79 16.83 -15.14 -2.57
CA ASN A 79 17.36 -13.81 -2.37
C ASN A 79 18.34 -13.41 -3.49
N GLU A 80 19.65 -13.53 -3.25
CA GLU A 80 20.67 -13.11 -4.22
C GLU A 80 20.52 -13.77 -5.59
N GLN A 81 20.22 -15.07 -5.62
CA GLN A 81 20.05 -15.79 -6.89
C GLN A 81 18.78 -15.40 -7.62
N SER A 82 17.69 -15.06 -6.91
CA SER A 82 16.48 -14.50 -7.51
C SER A 82 16.73 -13.09 -8.06
N ILE A 83 17.58 -12.28 -7.42
CA ILE A 83 17.95 -10.96 -7.92
C ILE A 83 18.87 -11.07 -9.14
N GLU A 84 19.85 -11.97 -9.16
CA GLU A 84 20.63 -12.22 -10.38
C GLU A 84 19.74 -12.66 -11.56
N TYR A 85 18.78 -13.54 -11.28
CA TYR A 85 17.79 -13.93 -12.29
C TYR A 85 17.00 -12.71 -12.80
N LEU A 86 16.49 -11.87 -11.89
CA LEU A 86 15.77 -10.64 -12.24
C LEU A 86 16.60 -9.74 -13.16
N LEU A 87 17.87 -9.49 -12.82
CA LEU A 87 18.78 -8.66 -13.61
C LEU A 87 19.08 -9.25 -14.98
N SER A 88 19.02 -10.58 -15.14
CA SER A 88 19.21 -11.25 -16.43
C SER A 88 18.03 -11.11 -17.40
N LEU A 89 16.85 -10.68 -16.93
CA LEU A 89 15.64 -10.58 -17.75
C LEU A 89 15.59 -9.32 -18.63
N ASP A 90 16.30 -8.26 -18.25
CA ASP A 90 16.33 -7.00 -19.01
C ASP A 90 17.61 -6.21 -18.65
N ASP A 91 18.45 -5.96 -19.64
CA ASP A 91 19.74 -5.26 -19.50
C ASP A 91 19.61 -3.83 -18.96
N ARG A 92 18.39 -3.27 -18.97
CA ARG A 92 18.08 -1.94 -18.40
C ARG A 92 17.90 -1.97 -16.90
N LEU A 93 17.88 -3.15 -16.26
CA LEU A 93 17.70 -3.26 -14.81
C LEU A 93 19.02 -3.05 -14.07
N GLU A 94 19.01 -2.20 -13.08
CA GLU A 94 20.17 -1.97 -12.21
C GLU A 94 19.75 -1.95 -10.74
N LEU A 95 20.63 -2.43 -9.87
CA LEU A 95 20.44 -2.33 -8.42
C LEU A 95 20.71 -0.89 -7.97
N VAL A 96 19.78 -0.36 -7.19
CA VAL A 96 19.92 0.96 -6.55
C VAL A 96 20.45 0.76 -5.15
N ASP A 97 21.52 1.47 -4.83
CA ASP A 97 22.02 1.53 -3.47
C ASP A 97 21.05 2.35 -2.61
N PHE A 98 20.62 1.83 -1.50
CA PHE A 98 19.88 2.57 -0.49
C PHE A 98 20.69 2.52 0.81
N HIS A 99 20.81 3.67 1.46
CA HIS A 99 21.58 3.77 2.69
C HIS A 99 21.08 2.76 3.71
N PRO A 100 21.93 1.82 4.15
CA PRO A 100 21.51 0.87 5.16
C PRO A 100 21.26 1.61 6.47
N TYR A 101 20.13 1.31 7.10
CA TYR A 101 19.90 1.72 8.47
C TYR A 101 20.84 0.94 9.40
N GLU A 102 21.06 1.46 10.61
CA GLU A 102 21.83 0.76 11.62
C GLU A 102 21.31 -0.68 11.83
N GLY A 103 22.20 -1.64 11.82
CA GLY A 103 21.88 -3.07 11.94
C GLY A 103 21.55 -3.79 10.63
N PHE A 104 21.41 -3.07 9.49
CA PHE A 104 21.27 -3.72 8.19
C PHE A 104 22.62 -4.24 7.70
N ASP A 105 22.60 -5.41 7.09
CA ASP A 105 23.75 -5.99 6.39
C ASP A 105 23.61 -5.82 4.87
N HIS A 106 24.71 -5.94 4.16
CA HIS A 106 24.70 -5.98 2.69
C HIS A 106 24.30 -7.38 2.20
N GLY A 107 23.83 -7.45 0.94
CA GLY A 107 23.73 -8.71 0.23
C GLY A 107 25.11 -9.30 -0.06
N HIS A 108 25.17 -10.58 -0.30
CA HIS A 108 26.38 -11.38 -0.42
C HIS A 108 26.62 -11.86 -1.87
N PRO A 109 27.54 -11.24 -2.64
CA PRO A 109 27.86 -11.67 -4.01
C PRO A 109 28.22 -13.15 -4.10
N GLU A 110 28.92 -13.69 -3.12
CA GLU A 110 29.34 -15.09 -3.03
C GLU A 110 28.18 -16.08 -2.84
N TRP A 111 26.98 -15.60 -2.52
CA TRP A 111 25.75 -16.38 -2.39
C TRP A 111 24.90 -16.34 -3.68
N GLY A 112 25.28 -15.50 -4.63
CA GLY A 112 24.79 -15.53 -5.99
C GLY A 112 25.42 -16.67 -6.80
N ASN A 113 25.02 -16.80 -8.07
CA ASN A 113 25.58 -17.80 -8.99
C ASN A 113 26.81 -17.27 -9.75
N THR A 114 26.89 -15.93 -9.91
CA THR A 114 27.89 -15.29 -10.79
C THR A 114 28.92 -14.46 -10.04
N GLY A 115 28.72 -14.27 -8.73
CA GLY A 115 29.57 -13.40 -7.91
C GLY A 115 29.39 -11.91 -8.25
N ASN A 116 28.21 -11.53 -8.70
CA ASN A 116 27.89 -10.15 -9.08
C ASN A 116 28.07 -9.18 -7.89
N GLU A 117 29.11 -8.37 -7.91
CA GLU A 117 29.46 -7.42 -6.85
C GLU A 117 28.35 -6.39 -6.56
N THR A 118 27.45 -6.13 -7.52
CA THR A 118 26.34 -5.20 -7.31
C THR A 118 25.33 -5.73 -6.29
N LEU A 119 25.29 -7.04 -6.00
CA LEU A 119 24.44 -7.63 -4.97
C LEU A 119 24.67 -7.04 -3.58
N LYS A 120 25.84 -6.45 -3.33
CA LYS A 120 26.12 -5.68 -2.10
C LYS A 120 25.15 -4.52 -1.89
N ARG A 121 24.44 -4.07 -2.92
CA ARG A 121 23.39 -3.04 -2.83
C ARG A 121 22.08 -3.57 -2.27
N CYS A 122 21.89 -4.88 -2.16
CA CYS A 122 20.78 -5.47 -1.43
C CYS A 122 20.98 -5.34 0.07
N ALA A 123 19.92 -5.42 0.85
CA ALA A 123 19.96 -5.41 2.30
C ALA A 123 19.46 -6.72 2.89
N ARG A 124 20.16 -7.20 3.91
CA ARG A 124 19.76 -8.31 4.76
C ARG A 124 19.53 -7.82 6.19
N LEU A 125 18.38 -8.18 6.73
CA LEU A 125 17.97 -7.85 8.08
C LEU A 125 18.04 -9.13 8.91
N TRP A 126 18.93 -9.13 9.89
CA TRP A 126 19.18 -10.29 10.73
C TRP A 126 18.58 -10.09 12.12
N PRO A 127 17.80 -11.05 12.66
CA PRO A 127 17.17 -10.92 13.98
C PRO A 127 18.14 -10.76 15.15
N HIS A 128 19.42 -11.08 14.96
CA HIS A 128 20.46 -10.90 15.97
C HIS A 128 21.15 -9.52 15.91
N LYS A 129 20.85 -8.71 14.88
CA LYS A 129 21.39 -7.36 14.70
C LYS A 129 20.34 -6.26 14.86
N ILE A 130 19.08 -6.59 14.67
CA ILE A 130 17.95 -5.66 14.78
C ILE A 130 16.83 -6.27 15.61
N GLU A 131 16.02 -5.42 16.25
CA GLU A 131 14.78 -5.84 16.90
C GLU A 131 13.70 -6.05 15.83
N GLY A 132 13.55 -7.27 15.33
CA GLY A 132 12.60 -7.60 14.27
C GLY A 132 12.74 -9.03 13.76
N GLU A 133 11.96 -9.31 12.73
CA GLU A 133 12.04 -10.58 12.00
C GLU A 133 13.11 -10.50 10.90
N GLY A 134 13.52 -11.66 10.36
CA GLY A 134 14.48 -11.71 9.26
C GLY A 134 13.86 -11.28 7.95
N HIS A 135 14.56 -10.42 7.19
CA HIS A 135 14.14 -9.99 5.87
C HIS A 135 15.30 -9.83 4.91
N PHE A 136 14.99 -9.91 3.62
CA PHE A 136 15.85 -9.47 2.54
C PHE A 136 15.11 -8.41 1.72
N VAL A 137 15.81 -7.36 1.31
CA VAL A 137 15.23 -6.25 0.53
C VAL A 137 16.19 -5.85 -0.58
N CYS A 138 15.64 -5.62 -1.75
CA CYS A 138 16.39 -5.16 -2.91
C CYS A 138 15.59 -4.11 -3.70
N LEU A 139 16.24 -3.01 -4.05
CA LEU A 139 15.67 -1.94 -4.86
C LEU A 139 16.30 -1.97 -6.25
N VAL A 140 15.46 -2.06 -7.28
CA VAL A 140 15.86 -2.14 -8.68
C VAL A 140 15.24 -0.97 -9.44
N LYS A 141 16.01 -0.36 -10.33
CA LYS A 141 15.55 0.66 -11.27
C LYS A 141 15.65 0.13 -12.70
N LYS A 142 14.64 0.38 -13.50
CA LYS A 142 14.69 0.15 -14.96
C LYS A 142 15.15 1.43 -15.65
N GLN A 143 16.29 1.39 -16.32
CA GLN A 143 16.84 2.53 -17.05
C GLN A 143 15.98 2.90 -18.27
N GLY A 144 16.04 4.13 -18.69
CA GLY A 144 15.33 4.69 -19.84
C GLY A 144 14.41 5.84 -19.47
N ASP A 145 13.94 6.53 -20.48
CA ASP A 145 13.05 7.67 -20.33
C ASP A 145 11.59 7.19 -20.17
N ARG A 146 10.85 7.89 -19.32
CA ARG A 146 9.42 7.67 -19.16
C ARG A 146 8.67 8.11 -20.41
N ASP A 147 8.28 7.18 -21.27
CA ASP A 147 7.33 7.47 -22.34
C ASP A 147 5.89 7.39 -21.80
N ASN A 148 5.23 8.55 -21.68
CA ASN A 148 3.84 8.66 -21.21
C ASN A 148 2.79 8.39 -22.33
N ARG A 149 3.22 7.96 -23.52
CA ARG A 149 2.36 7.84 -24.71
C ARG A 149 1.59 6.53 -24.83
N ALA A 150 1.86 5.55 -23.96
CA ALA A 150 1.11 4.30 -24.01
C ALA A 150 -0.36 4.53 -23.63
N ASN A 151 -1.26 4.34 -24.60
CA ASN A 151 -2.69 4.43 -24.37
C ASN A 151 -3.23 3.08 -23.90
N TYR A 152 -3.49 2.95 -22.61
CA TYR A 152 -4.07 1.74 -22.01
C TYR A 152 -5.61 1.70 -22.08
N GLY A 153 -6.23 2.67 -22.78
CA GLY A 153 -7.66 2.88 -22.82
C GLY A 153 -8.20 3.42 -21.48
N ASP A 154 -9.25 4.21 -21.58
CA ASP A 154 -9.87 4.79 -20.39
C ASP A 154 -10.83 3.82 -19.71
N TYR A 155 -10.86 3.85 -18.39
CA TYR A 155 -11.87 3.16 -17.60
C TYR A 155 -13.24 3.78 -17.86
N PRO A 156 -14.25 2.98 -18.28
CA PRO A 156 -15.59 3.50 -18.55
C PRO A 156 -16.32 3.79 -17.23
N VAL A 157 -16.16 5.00 -16.69
CA VAL A 157 -16.82 5.43 -15.45
C VAL A 157 -18.33 5.37 -15.61
N LYS A 158 -19.01 4.62 -14.75
CA LYS A 158 -20.47 4.58 -14.65
C LYS A 158 -20.93 5.75 -13.79
N ARG A 159 -21.09 6.91 -14.42
CA ARG A 159 -21.52 8.14 -13.74
C ARG A 159 -22.77 7.91 -12.90
N ALA A 160 -22.71 8.34 -11.65
CA ALA A 160 -23.84 8.26 -10.73
C ALA A 160 -24.31 9.66 -10.32
N LYS A 161 -25.63 9.83 -10.20
CA LYS A 161 -26.17 11.02 -9.54
C LYS A 161 -25.92 10.89 -8.04
N LEU A 162 -25.15 11.81 -7.48
CA LEU A 162 -24.85 11.81 -6.06
C LEU A 162 -26.08 12.24 -5.25
N PRO A 163 -26.42 11.52 -4.15
CA PRO A 163 -27.43 11.95 -3.20
C PRO A 163 -27.01 13.25 -2.48
N ASP A 164 -27.97 14.03 -2.02
CA ASP A 164 -27.73 15.30 -1.31
C ASP A 164 -26.82 15.12 -0.09
N SER A 165 -26.96 14.02 0.67
CA SER A 165 -26.11 13.73 1.83
C SER A 165 -24.64 13.49 1.47
N VAL A 166 -24.34 13.05 0.25
CA VAL A 166 -22.96 12.93 -0.25
C VAL A 166 -22.44 14.31 -0.63
N THR A 167 -23.24 15.06 -1.38
CA THR A 167 -22.88 16.42 -1.82
C THR A 167 -22.65 17.35 -0.62
N GLU A 168 -23.50 17.27 0.41
CA GLU A 168 -23.36 17.99 1.66
C GLU A 168 -22.03 17.61 2.34
N PHE A 169 -21.71 16.31 2.48
CA PHE A 169 -20.46 15.89 3.08
C PHE A 169 -19.23 16.37 2.27
N LEU A 170 -19.27 16.23 0.95
CA LEU A 170 -18.16 16.64 0.08
C LEU A 170 -17.96 18.17 0.08
N SER A 171 -18.98 18.98 0.38
CA SER A 171 -18.82 20.44 0.50
C SER A 171 -17.92 20.86 1.67
N HIS A 172 -17.63 19.95 2.61
CA HIS A 172 -16.65 20.16 3.70
C HIS A 172 -15.20 19.87 3.26
N THR A 173 -14.99 19.38 2.03
CA THR A 173 -13.64 19.16 1.49
C THR A 173 -13.26 20.28 0.53
N THR A 174 -11.98 20.70 0.59
CA THR A 174 -11.37 21.58 -0.42
C THR A 174 -10.68 20.79 -1.52
N HIS A 175 -10.61 19.46 -1.37
CA HIS A 175 -10.12 18.58 -2.43
C HIS A 175 -11.08 18.63 -3.63
N GLU A 176 -10.53 18.88 -4.81
CA GLU A 176 -11.31 19.01 -6.03
C GLU A 176 -11.72 17.63 -6.58
N PHE A 177 -12.91 17.20 -6.22
CA PHE A 177 -13.51 15.98 -6.79
C PHE A 177 -14.32 16.32 -8.04
N HIS A 178 -14.01 15.64 -9.15
CA HIS A 178 -14.79 15.75 -10.38
C HIS A 178 -16.06 14.88 -10.31
N PRO A 179 -17.28 15.45 -10.31
CA PRO A 179 -18.51 14.70 -10.09
C PRO A 179 -18.75 13.55 -11.06
N GLU A 180 -18.24 13.67 -12.29
CA GLU A 180 -18.35 12.64 -13.34
C GLU A 180 -17.48 11.40 -13.08
N ARG A 181 -16.60 11.45 -12.09
CA ARG A 181 -15.71 10.35 -11.73
C ARG A 181 -16.19 9.49 -10.58
N PHE A 182 -17.38 9.80 -10.05
CA PHE A 182 -17.98 8.97 -9.01
C PHE A 182 -18.76 7.80 -9.58
N GLU A 183 -18.59 6.63 -8.98
CA GLU A 183 -19.39 5.44 -9.21
C GLU A 183 -20.05 4.96 -7.93
N ILE A 184 -21.29 4.48 -8.04
CA ILE A 184 -22.01 3.83 -6.95
C ILE A 184 -22.12 2.33 -7.28
N SER A 185 -21.67 1.50 -6.36
CA SER A 185 -21.78 0.04 -6.43
C SER A 185 -22.48 -0.48 -5.18
N GLY A 186 -23.76 -0.84 -5.32
CA GLY A 186 -24.63 -1.11 -4.18
C GLY A 186 -24.84 0.17 -3.35
N ASP A 187 -24.44 0.13 -2.09
CA ASP A 187 -24.45 1.26 -1.16
C ASP A 187 -23.10 1.99 -1.05
N LYS A 188 -22.09 1.56 -1.81
CA LYS A 188 -20.71 2.07 -1.73
C LYS A 188 -20.43 3.08 -2.82
N LEU A 189 -19.80 4.20 -2.42
CA LEU A 189 -19.36 5.27 -3.30
C LEU A 189 -17.84 5.13 -3.53
N TYR A 190 -17.44 5.18 -4.80
CA TYR A 190 -16.06 5.17 -5.25
C TYR A 190 -15.76 6.39 -6.11
N TYR A 191 -14.53 6.90 -5.99
CA TYR A 191 -13.99 7.93 -6.88
C TYR A 191 -12.91 7.31 -7.76
N ILE A 192 -13.09 7.39 -9.07
CA ILE A 192 -12.17 6.83 -10.05
C ILE A 192 -11.14 7.89 -10.45
N PRO A 193 -9.84 7.69 -10.23
CA PRO A 193 -8.79 8.65 -10.60
C PRO A 193 -8.81 8.95 -12.10
N GLU A 194 -8.32 10.12 -12.47
CA GLU A 194 -8.03 10.44 -13.87
C GLU A 194 -7.03 9.45 -14.46
N SER A 195 -7.11 9.25 -15.76
CA SER A 195 -6.22 8.32 -16.49
C SER A 195 -6.22 6.90 -15.94
N PHE A 196 -7.27 6.49 -15.20
CA PHE A 196 -7.39 5.11 -14.74
C PHE A 196 -7.65 4.20 -15.94
N PRO A 197 -6.84 3.14 -16.14
CA PRO A 197 -6.91 2.31 -17.34
C PRO A 197 -8.11 1.39 -17.30
N THR A 198 -8.57 0.95 -18.49
CA THR A 198 -9.57 -0.09 -18.54
C THR A 198 -9.08 -1.40 -17.93
N VAL A 199 -9.91 -1.99 -17.09
CA VAL A 199 -9.64 -3.26 -16.38
C VAL A 199 -10.49 -4.43 -16.91
N ARG A 200 -11.01 -4.27 -18.13
CA ARG A 200 -11.86 -5.30 -18.79
C ARG A 200 -11.12 -6.64 -18.86
N GLY A 201 -11.79 -7.71 -18.43
CA GLY A 201 -11.23 -9.07 -18.41
C GLY A 201 -10.43 -9.42 -17.15
N LEU A 202 -10.21 -8.46 -16.24
CA LEU A 202 -9.61 -8.70 -14.94
C LEU A 202 -10.68 -8.92 -13.86
N ARG A 203 -10.39 -9.78 -12.89
CA ARG A 203 -11.20 -9.89 -11.67
C ARG A 203 -10.78 -8.79 -10.71
N ILE A 204 -11.63 -7.78 -10.56
CA ILE A 204 -11.40 -6.62 -9.72
C ILE A 204 -12.21 -6.74 -8.43
N LEU A 205 -11.58 -6.50 -7.31
CA LEU A 205 -12.25 -6.43 -6.01
C LEU A 205 -12.74 -5.00 -5.73
N ARG A 206 -11.94 -4.00 -6.12
CA ARG A 206 -12.22 -2.56 -5.98
C ARG A 206 -11.52 -1.78 -7.08
N CYS A 207 -12.18 -0.72 -7.59
CA CYS A 207 -11.58 0.29 -8.44
C CYS A 207 -11.67 1.65 -7.75
N GLY A 208 -10.58 2.42 -7.84
CA GLY A 208 -10.53 3.78 -7.31
C GLY A 208 -10.53 3.88 -5.77
N LEU A 209 -10.72 5.10 -5.29
CA LEU A 209 -10.80 5.41 -3.87
C LEU A 209 -12.20 5.07 -3.34
N TYR A 210 -12.27 4.24 -2.32
CA TYR A 210 -13.52 4.02 -1.58
C TYR A 210 -13.81 5.27 -0.72
N VAL A 211 -14.87 6.00 -1.08
CA VAL A 211 -15.22 7.29 -0.46
C VAL A 211 -16.09 7.10 0.78
N GLY A 212 -17.04 6.18 0.73
CA GLY A 212 -17.92 5.88 1.85
C GLY A 212 -19.17 5.10 1.49
N GLU A 213 -20.07 4.99 2.46
CA GLU A 213 -21.36 4.30 2.30
C GLU A 213 -22.54 5.28 2.27
N ILE A 214 -23.45 5.06 1.31
CA ILE A 214 -24.70 5.78 1.19
C ILE A 214 -25.76 5.00 1.96
N LYS A 215 -26.25 5.59 3.05
CA LYS A 215 -27.37 5.05 3.84
C LYS A 215 -28.64 5.80 3.52
N LYS A 216 -29.79 5.32 3.95
CA LYS A 216 -31.12 5.84 3.60
C LYS A 216 -31.24 7.37 3.68
N ASN A 217 -30.66 8.01 4.70
CA ASN A 217 -30.76 9.47 4.92
C ASN A 217 -29.41 10.09 5.36
N ARG A 218 -28.27 9.44 5.12
CA ARG A 218 -26.97 9.92 5.50
C ARG A 218 -25.85 9.29 4.69
N PHE A 219 -24.75 9.98 4.63
CA PHE A 219 -23.49 9.44 4.12
C PHE A 219 -22.56 9.07 5.29
N GLU A 220 -21.86 7.97 5.18
CA GLU A 220 -20.83 7.55 6.13
C GLU A 220 -19.47 7.51 5.42
N PRO A 221 -18.56 8.48 5.68
CA PRO A 221 -17.26 8.52 5.04
C PRO A 221 -16.40 7.32 5.47
N SER A 222 -15.57 6.85 4.54
CA SER A 222 -14.71 5.71 4.78
C SER A 222 -13.40 6.09 5.45
N GLN A 223 -12.73 5.11 6.06
CA GLN A 223 -11.35 5.23 6.53
C GLN A 223 -10.38 5.52 5.35
N SER A 224 -10.64 4.94 4.17
CA SER A 224 -9.83 5.17 2.97
C SER A 224 -9.85 6.62 2.53
N LEU A 225 -11.01 7.28 2.63
CA LEU A 225 -11.11 8.71 2.34
C LEU A 225 -10.33 9.54 3.37
N ALA A 226 -10.44 9.23 4.66
CA ALA A 226 -9.68 9.92 5.69
C ALA A 226 -8.16 9.86 5.42
N MET A 227 -7.66 8.67 5.00
CA MET A 227 -6.25 8.47 4.69
C MET A 227 -5.80 9.13 3.37
N ALA A 228 -6.73 9.46 2.48
CA ALA A 228 -6.43 10.13 1.21
C ALA A 228 -6.43 11.66 1.32
N LEU A 229 -7.07 12.21 2.35
CA LEU A 229 -7.12 13.66 2.61
C LEU A 229 -5.89 14.11 3.43
N THR A 230 -5.59 15.38 3.30
CA THR A 230 -4.72 16.11 4.25
C THR A 230 -5.58 16.91 5.23
N LYS A 231 -5.00 17.32 6.37
CA LYS A 231 -5.71 18.18 7.34
C LYS A 231 -6.29 19.44 6.69
N LYS A 232 -5.60 20.01 5.69
CA LYS A 232 -6.01 21.25 5.02
C LYS A 232 -7.18 21.06 4.05
N GLU A 233 -7.44 19.83 3.67
CA GLU A 233 -8.49 19.49 2.71
C GLU A 233 -9.84 19.18 3.36
N PHE A 234 -9.95 19.28 4.68
CA PHE A 234 -11.22 19.14 5.40
C PHE A 234 -11.43 20.31 6.37
N ASP A 235 -12.57 20.97 6.27
CA ASP A 235 -12.84 22.23 6.98
C ASP A 235 -13.13 22.09 8.48
N ASN A 236 -13.37 20.86 8.96
CA ASN A 236 -13.69 20.54 10.35
C ASN A 236 -12.72 19.47 10.87
N CYS A 237 -11.67 19.88 11.56
CA CYS A 237 -10.59 19.02 12.03
C CYS A 237 -10.42 19.10 13.53
N LEU A 238 -10.13 17.96 14.17
CA LEU A 238 -9.59 17.87 15.53
C LEU A 238 -8.16 17.35 15.43
N ASP A 239 -7.19 18.21 15.71
CA ASP A 239 -5.77 17.85 15.65
C ASP A 239 -5.22 17.66 17.07
N LEU A 240 -4.73 16.47 17.35
CA LEU A 240 -4.22 16.08 18.67
C LEU A 240 -2.69 15.92 18.60
N PRO A 241 -1.95 16.37 19.63
CA PRO A 241 -0.54 15.99 19.77
C PRO A 241 -0.39 14.47 19.90
N ALA A 242 0.71 13.92 19.37
CA ALA A 242 0.93 12.46 19.37
C ALA A 242 0.98 11.86 20.79
N ASP A 243 1.38 12.65 21.79
CA ASP A 243 1.45 12.27 23.22
C ASP A 243 0.13 12.49 23.99
N ASP A 244 -0.92 13.04 23.35
CA ASP A 244 -2.22 13.18 23.99
C ASP A 244 -2.88 11.79 24.19
N ALA A 245 -3.29 11.51 25.45
CA ALA A 245 -3.98 10.27 25.80
C ALA A 245 -5.26 10.01 24.96
N LYS A 246 -5.87 11.05 24.39
CA LYS A 246 -7.02 10.96 23.50
C LYS A 246 -6.70 10.23 22.19
N VAL A 247 -5.44 10.26 21.73
CA VAL A 247 -5.00 9.49 20.55
C VAL A 247 -5.20 8.00 20.78
N ILE A 248 -4.75 7.49 21.92
CA ILE A 248 -4.93 6.08 22.29
C ILE A 248 -6.41 5.73 22.43
N LYS A 249 -7.22 6.58 23.06
CA LYS A 249 -8.68 6.40 23.14
C LYS A 249 -9.30 6.31 21.74
N TYR A 250 -8.89 7.20 20.84
CA TYR A 250 -9.38 7.16 19.47
C TYR A 250 -8.99 5.85 18.76
N LEU A 251 -7.75 5.42 18.86
CA LEU A 251 -7.27 4.17 18.28
C LEU A 251 -7.98 2.93 18.87
N LYS A 252 -8.41 2.97 20.12
CA LYS A 252 -9.24 1.93 20.76
C LYS A 252 -10.71 1.98 20.32
N GLY A 253 -11.14 3.01 19.62
CA GLY A 253 -12.53 3.19 19.19
C GLY A 253 -13.43 3.80 20.26
N GLU A 254 -12.84 4.40 21.31
CA GLU A 254 -13.54 5.05 22.40
C GLU A 254 -14.05 6.44 22.01
N THR A 255 -15.02 6.95 22.73
CA THR A 255 -15.50 8.33 22.63
C THR A 255 -14.47 9.28 23.23
N ILE A 256 -14.32 10.46 22.66
CA ILE A 256 -13.38 11.50 23.11
C ILE A 256 -14.16 12.74 23.48
N ASP A 257 -13.92 13.27 24.68
CA ASP A 257 -14.33 14.62 25.05
C ASP A 257 -13.24 15.60 24.58
N PHE A 258 -13.67 16.70 24.00
CA PHE A 258 -12.77 17.76 23.53
C PHE A 258 -13.33 19.15 23.88
N ASP A 259 -12.42 20.09 24.09
CA ASP A 259 -12.74 21.50 24.37
C ASP A 259 -11.99 22.36 23.34
N ASP A 260 -12.39 22.24 22.08
CA ASP A 260 -11.87 23.01 20.95
C ASP A 260 -13.04 23.71 20.26
N ALA A 261 -13.17 25.02 20.51
CA ALA A 261 -14.24 25.84 19.97
C ALA A 261 -14.23 25.96 18.43
N SER A 262 -13.14 25.61 17.78
CA SER A 262 -13.05 25.59 16.30
C SER A 262 -13.74 24.37 15.70
N VAL A 263 -13.89 23.29 16.47
CA VAL A 263 -14.52 22.04 15.99
C VAL A 263 -16.04 22.16 16.03
N LYS A 264 -16.66 22.06 14.86
CA LYS A 264 -18.11 22.16 14.68
C LYS A 264 -18.80 20.80 14.85
N ASN A 265 -20.10 20.83 15.17
CA ASN A 265 -20.94 19.63 15.14
C ASN A 265 -20.96 19.02 13.71
N GLY A 266 -20.97 17.70 13.62
CA GLY A 266 -20.93 16.99 12.33
C GLY A 266 -19.71 16.08 12.20
N TYR A 267 -19.35 15.74 10.98
CA TYR A 267 -18.14 14.96 10.71
C TYR A 267 -16.88 15.80 11.00
N VAL A 268 -15.90 15.14 11.60
CA VAL A 268 -14.62 15.72 11.97
C VAL A 268 -13.52 14.80 11.47
N LEU A 269 -12.55 15.35 10.77
CA LEU A 269 -11.31 14.64 10.46
C LEU A 269 -10.40 14.71 11.70
N VAL A 270 -10.16 13.58 12.32
CA VAL A 270 -9.24 13.48 13.47
C VAL A 270 -7.84 13.33 12.92
N CYS A 271 -6.96 14.23 13.37
CA CYS A 271 -5.55 14.24 12.97
C CYS A 271 -4.65 14.07 14.21
N VAL A 272 -3.41 13.65 13.96
CA VAL A 272 -2.33 13.61 14.94
C VAL A 272 -1.13 14.32 14.33
N ASP A 273 -0.66 15.39 14.98
CA ASP A 273 0.43 16.25 14.48
C ASP A 273 0.23 16.68 13.02
N GLY A 274 -1.03 16.97 12.65
CA GLY A 274 -1.39 17.37 11.28
C GLY A 274 -1.65 16.24 10.29
N TYR A 275 -1.45 14.98 10.67
CA TYR A 275 -1.69 13.80 9.81
C TYR A 275 -3.05 13.17 10.11
N PRO A 276 -3.90 12.96 9.09
CA PRO A 276 -5.20 12.33 9.28
C PRO A 276 -5.10 10.92 9.85
N LEU A 277 -5.90 10.65 10.86
CA LEU A 277 -6.01 9.34 11.51
C LEU A 277 -7.33 8.63 11.17
N GLY A 278 -8.40 9.40 10.99
CA GLY A 278 -9.71 8.86 10.64
C GLY A 278 -10.82 9.88 10.86
N PHE A 279 -12.08 9.46 10.71
CA PHE A 279 -13.22 10.32 10.99
C PHE A 279 -13.82 10.07 12.37
N GLY A 280 -14.45 11.12 12.93
CA GLY A 280 -15.37 11.07 14.04
C GLY A 280 -16.63 11.87 13.75
N LYS A 281 -17.60 11.84 14.65
CA LYS A 281 -18.77 12.71 14.59
C LYS A 281 -18.88 13.48 15.89
N ALA A 282 -18.67 14.79 15.81
CA ALA A 282 -18.77 15.70 16.94
C ALA A 282 -20.20 16.10 17.23
N ASN A 283 -20.53 16.19 18.52
CA ASN A 283 -21.75 16.77 19.04
C ASN A 283 -21.48 17.34 20.41
N GLN A 284 -21.60 18.68 20.59
CA GLN A 284 -21.48 19.38 21.85
C GLN A 284 -20.24 19.00 22.69
N GLY A 285 -19.04 19.04 22.08
CA GLY A 285 -17.80 18.74 22.79
C GLY A 285 -17.48 17.26 22.95
N VAL A 286 -18.32 16.38 22.42
CA VAL A 286 -18.13 14.91 22.44
C VAL A 286 -17.95 14.39 21.02
N LEU A 287 -16.86 13.67 20.75
CA LEU A 287 -16.56 13.02 19.47
C LEU A 287 -16.91 11.53 19.55
N LYS A 288 -17.96 11.13 18.82
CA LYS A 288 -18.28 9.72 18.59
C LYS A 288 -17.31 9.14 17.56
N ASN A 289 -16.57 8.15 17.96
CA ASN A 289 -15.54 7.52 17.17
C ASN A 289 -16.09 6.80 15.93
N LYS A 290 -15.41 6.95 14.77
CA LYS A 290 -15.70 6.28 13.51
C LYS A 290 -14.49 5.51 12.96
N TYR A 291 -13.43 5.36 13.76
CA TYR A 291 -12.25 4.62 13.38
C TYR A 291 -12.60 3.16 13.04
N LEU A 292 -11.96 2.66 11.99
CA LEU A 292 -12.29 1.35 11.41
C LEU A 292 -12.13 0.23 12.47
N PRO A 293 -13.18 -0.57 12.77
CA PRO A 293 -13.11 -1.58 13.82
C PRO A 293 -11.94 -2.56 13.70
N GLY A 294 -11.62 -2.99 12.46
CA GLY A 294 -10.51 -3.91 12.23
C GLY A 294 -9.10 -3.34 12.43
N TRP A 295 -8.99 -2.02 12.67
CA TRP A 295 -7.72 -1.33 12.92
C TRP A 295 -7.55 -0.88 14.37
N ARG A 296 -8.55 -1.14 15.21
CA ARG A 296 -8.53 -0.70 16.61
C ARG A 296 -7.48 -1.46 17.41
N LEU A 297 -6.85 -0.72 18.32
CA LEU A 297 -5.99 -1.31 19.35
C LEU A 297 -6.85 -2.19 20.27
N MET A 298 -6.45 -3.43 20.49
CA MET A 298 -7.21 -4.42 21.27
C MET A 298 -6.73 -4.53 22.73
N SER A 299 -5.65 -3.83 23.09
CA SER A 299 -5.06 -3.84 24.44
C SER A 299 -4.49 -2.46 24.80
#